data_25c1b2f9aaddc7d061997daeb69fd533
#
_entry.id   25c1b2f9aaddc7d061997daeb69fd533
#
_cell.length_a   1.000
_cell.length_b   1.000
_cell.length_c   1.000
_cell.angle_alpha   90.00
_cell.angle_beta   90.00
_cell.angle_gamma   90.00
#
_symmetry.space_group_name_H-M   'P 1'
#
loop_
_entity.id
_entity.type
_entity.pdbx_description
1 polymer ?
#
loop_
_entity_poly.entity_id
_entity_poly.type
_entity_poly.pdbx_seq_one_letter_code
_entity_poly.pdbx_strand_id
1 'polypeptide(L)'
;MIDVLKPPPSSGLIREVRFFLEFPRLMLRFPDLARQPRGRGEPILILPGYGAGDGSTIVLKSYLRLLGYRARGWGLGRNSGNVRDLLPRVLKKMASFARRAQQEVHLIGWSLGGYLAREVARERPDLVRQVITLGTPVVGGPKYTVVARAFHRQGIDVDAIEAEIELRNQISFHTPVTAIYSRKDAVVSWEACIDRDAANVEHIEVRTTHLGFGFSPEVYKIIAKRLAVEADSLRHGLASNSPQRREATPTRRRH
;
A
#
# COMPACT_ATOMS: atom_id res chain seq x y z
N MET A 1 -29.11 -7.43 3.94
CA MET A 1 -28.56 -8.42 4.90
C MET A 1 -27.08 -8.08 5.03
N ILE A 2 -26.67 -7.45 6.13
CA ILE A 2 -25.27 -7.14 6.39
C ILE A 2 -24.64 -8.49 6.73
N ASP A 3 -23.85 -9.07 5.80
CA ASP A 3 -23.05 -10.24 6.10
C ASP A 3 -22.15 -9.90 7.29
N VAL A 4 -22.39 -10.60 8.41
CA VAL A 4 -21.58 -10.41 9.62
C VAL A 4 -20.16 -10.82 9.28
N LEU A 5 -19.26 -9.86 9.22
CA LEU A 5 -17.82 -10.06 9.03
C LEU A 5 -17.33 -11.14 10.00
N LYS A 6 -16.64 -12.15 9.49
CA LYS A 6 -16.07 -13.25 10.29
C LYS A 6 -14.59 -13.43 9.94
N PRO A 7 -13.74 -13.74 10.93
CA PRO A 7 -12.36 -14.10 10.64
C PRO A 7 -12.31 -15.40 9.82
N PRO A 8 -11.32 -15.57 8.94
CA PRO A 8 -11.13 -16.82 8.21
C PRO A 8 -10.98 -18.01 9.18
N PRO A 9 -11.46 -19.21 8.81
CA PRO A 9 -11.29 -20.39 9.64
C PRO A 9 -9.80 -20.77 9.72
N SER A 10 -9.32 -21.12 10.92
CA SER A 10 -7.91 -21.48 11.15
C SER A 10 -7.44 -22.68 10.29
N SER A 11 -8.37 -23.57 9.89
CA SER A 11 -8.12 -24.66 8.93
C SER A 11 -7.69 -24.15 7.55
N GLY A 12 -8.03 -22.91 7.21
CA GLY A 12 -7.59 -22.26 5.98
C GLY A 12 -6.09 -21.99 5.90
N LEU A 13 -5.39 -21.89 7.05
CA LEU A 13 -3.97 -21.60 7.09
C LEU A 13 -3.11 -22.60 6.32
N ILE A 14 -3.53 -23.86 6.22
CA ILE A 14 -2.84 -24.88 5.40
C ILE A 14 -2.80 -24.46 3.91
N ARG A 15 -3.74 -23.64 3.46
CA ARG A 15 -3.75 -23.10 2.10
C ARG A 15 -2.67 -22.06 1.86
N GLU A 16 -2.18 -21.42 2.93
CA GLU A 16 -1.09 -20.45 2.82
C GLU A 16 0.21 -21.08 2.32
N VAL A 17 0.43 -22.41 2.55
CA VAL A 17 1.55 -23.16 1.98
C VAL A 17 1.63 -23.01 0.44
N ARG A 18 0.51 -22.73 -0.22
CA ARG A 18 0.47 -22.52 -1.68
C ARG A 18 1.27 -21.29 -2.12
N PHE A 19 1.67 -20.40 -1.23
CA PHE A 19 2.56 -19.27 -1.58
C PHE A 19 3.87 -19.76 -2.21
N PHE A 20 4.35 -20.96 -1.86
CA PHE A 20 5.53 -21.57 -2.49
C PHE A 20 5.37 -21.76 -4.00
N LEU A 21 4.13 -21.87 -4.50
CA LEU A 21 3.85 -21.97 -5.93
C LEU A 21 3.95 -20.61 -6.64
N GLU A 22 3.87 -19.51 -5.91
CA GLU A 22 4.01 -18.17 -6.48
C GLU A 22 5.46 -17.88 -6.91
N PHE A 23 6.45 -18.43 -6.20
CA PHE A 23 7.85 -18.21 -6.53
C PHE A 23 8.26 -18.75 -7.92
N PRO A 24 7.99 -20.02 -8.29
CA PRO A 24 8.20 -20.48 -9.66
C PRO A 24 7.42 -19.68 -10.70
N ARG A 25 6.17 -19.30 -10.39
CA ARG A 25 5.35 -18.45 -11.27
C ARG A 25 5.98 -17.08 -11.47
N LEU A 26 6.54 -16.49 -10.42
CA LEU A 26 7.24 -15.23 -10.48
C LEU A 26 8.45 -15.32 -11.40
N MET A 27 9.23 -16.39 -11.30
CA MET A 27 10.39 -16.63 -12.17
C MET A 27 9.99 -16.79 -13.63
N LEU A 28 8.95 -17.59 -13.93
CA LEU A 28 8.44 -17.80 -15.29
C LEU A 28 7.90 -16.49 -15.90
N ARG A 29 7.27 -15.63 -15.10
CA ARG A 29 6.70 -14.36 -15.55
C ARG A 29 7.67 -13.18 -15.47
N PHE A 30 8.88 -13.41 -14.98
CA PHE A 30 9.87 -12.35 -14.80
C PHE A 30 10.17 -11.56 -16.09
N PRO A 31 10.29 -12.16 -17.31
CA PRO A 31 10.46 -11.38 -18.53
C PRO A 31 9.31 -10.39 -18.82
N ASP A 32 8.05 -10.77 -18.53
CA ASP A 32 6.90 -9.86 -18.66
C ASP A 32 6.95 -8.76 -17.58
N LEU A 33 7.32 -9.10 -16.36
CA LEU A 33 7.46 -8.18 -15.27
C LEU A 33 8.58 -7.15 -15.49
N ALA A 34 9.69 -7.55 -16.09
CA ALA A 34 10.80 -6.66 -16.41
C ALA A 34 10.46 -5.61 -17.51
N ARG A 35 9.39 -5.88 -18.30
CA ARG A 35 8.89 -4.97 -19.34
C ARG A 35 7.80 -4.02 -18.83
N GLN A 36 7.40 -4.11 -17.56
CA GLN A 36 6.40 -3.20 -17.00
C GLN A 36 6.93 -1.74 -17.01
N PRO A 37 6.03 -0.75 -16.91
CA PRO A 37 6.42 0.66 -16.89
C PRO A 37 7.50 0.95 -15.85
N ARG A 38 8.45 1.78 -16.24
CA ARG A 38 9.60 2.11 -15.40
C ARG A 38 9.41 3.42 -14.64
N GLY A 39 9.88 3.43 -13.40
CA GLY A 39 10.05 4.64 -12.61
C GLY A 39 11.28 5.43 -13.03
N ARG A 40 11.36 6.67 -12.55
CA ARG A 40 12.45 7.63 -12.77
C ARG A 40 13.11 8.02 -11.45
N GLY A 41 13.11 7.13 -10.49
CA GLY A 41 13.69 7.37 -9.16
C GLY A 41 12.67 7.85 -8.12
N GLU A 42 11.36 7.72 -8.38
CA GLU A 42 10.33 8.08 -7.40
C GLU A 42 10.52 7.25 -6.11
N PRO A 43 10.35 7.89 -4.94
CA PRO A 43 10.57 7.22 -3.66
C PRO A 43 9.40 6.32 -3.29
N ILE A 44 9.70 5.06 -2.92
CA ILE A 44 8.73 4.09 -2.44
C ILE A 44 9.16 3.59 -1.06
N LEU A 45 8.28 3.67 -0.07
CA LEU A 45 8.47 3.08 1.25
C LEU A 45 7.56 1.85 1.39
N ILE A 46 8.16 0.69 1.74
CA ILE A 46 7.43 -0.57 1.87
C ILE A 46 7.34 -0.94 3.35
N LEU A 47 6.12 -1.17 3.82
CA LEU A 47 5.80 -1.48 5.22
C LEU A 47 5.40 -2.97 5.33
N PRO A 48 6.10 -3.76 6.17
CA PRO A 48 5.81 -5.18 6.35
C PRO A 48 4.59 -5.42 7.24
N GLY A 49 4.00 -6.61 7.15
CA GLY A 49 2.91 -7.07 8.00
C GLY A 49 3.34 -7.36 9.45
N TYR A 50 2.37 -7.71 10.29
CA TYR A 50 2.57 -8.10 11.69
C TYR A 50 3.61 -9.21 11.82
N GLY A 51 4.51 -9.06 12.77
CA GLY A 51 5.56 -10.05 13.04
C GLY A 51 6.69 -10.12 12.01
N ALA A 52 6.56 -9.43 10.88
CA ALA A 52 7.53 -9.41 9.78
C ALA A 52 8.44 -8.18 9.82
N GLY A 53 9.50 -8.18 9.05
CA GLY A 53 10.42 -7.07 8.86
C GLY A 53 10.79 -6.92 7.38
N ASP A 54 11.79 -6.11 7.08
CA ASP A 54 12.22 -5.78 5.69
C ASP A 54 12.59 -7.00 4.83
N GLY A 55 12.93 -8.13 5.49
CA GLY A 55 13.22 -9.40 4.81
C GLY A 55 12.00 -9.96 4.06
N SER A 56 10.79 -9.81 4.61
CA SER A 56 9.55 -10.30 3.98
C SER A 56 9.21 -9.58 2.67
N THR A 57 9.68 -8.37 2.49
CA THR A 57 9.39 -7.51 1.33
C THR A 57 10.57 -7.38 0.37
N ILE A 58 11.66 -8.15 0.58
CA ILE A 58 12.90 -8.00 -0.16
C ILE A 58 12.73 -8.25 -1.66
N VAL A 59 11.91 -9.23 -2.04
CA VAL A 59 11.67 -9.59 -3.45
C VAL A 59 10.92 -8.47 -4.16
N LEU A 60 9.84 -7.96 -3.56
CA LEU A 60 9.09 -6.82 -4.07
C LEU A 60 9.97 -5.56 -4.17
N LYS A 61 10.74 -5.29 -3.12
CA LYS A 61 11.69 -4.16 -3.11
C LYS A 61 12.71 -4.24 -4.24
N SER A 62 13.27 -5.43 -4.47
CA SER A 62 14.25 -5.66 -5.53
C SER A 62 13.65 -5.49 -6.91
N TYR A 63 12.43 -5.99 -7.12
CA TYR A 63 11.67 -5.79 -8.35
C TYR A 63 11.41 -4.31 -8.65
N LEU A 64 10.95 -3.55 -7.68
CA LEU A 64 10.70 -2.12 -7.87
C LEU A 64 11.99 -1.32 -8.16
N ARG A 65 13.11 -1.72 -7.55
CA ARG A 65 14.42 -1.14 -7.88
C ARG A 65 14.85 -1.47 -9.31
N LEU A 66 14.60 -2.69 -9.78
CA LEU A 66 14.85 -3.09 -11.17
C LEU A 66 14.04 -2.22 -12.16
N LEU A 67 12.81 -1.87 -11.80
CA LEU A 67 11.97 -0.95 -12.57
C LEU A 67 12.44 0.53 -12.47
N GLY A 68 13.45 0.86 -11.67
CA GLY A 68 14.01 2.21 -11.60
C GLY A 68 13.49 3.08 -10.45
N TYR A 69 12.67 2.53 -9.56
CA TYR A 69 12.19 3.25 -8.36
C TYR A 69 13.21 3.27 -7.24
N ARG A 70 13.21 4.30 -6.40
CA ARG A 70 13.96 4.33 -5.13
C ARG A 70 13.19 3.61 -4.01
N ALA A 71 13.00 2.29 -4.14
CA ALA A 71 12.29 1.49 -3.17
C ALA A 71 13.15 1.20 -1.93
N ARG A 72 12.58 1.45 -0.75
CA ARG A 72 13.17 1.19 0.57
C ARG A 72 12.19 0.43 1.45
N GLY A 73 12.70 -0.43 2.31
CA GLY A 73 11.96 -0.98 3.41
C GLY A 73 11.82 0.04 4.54
N TRP A 74 10.96 -0.21 5.50
CA TRP A 74 10.67 0.70 6.60
C TRP A 74 11.84 0.85 7.59
N GLY A 75 12.73 -0.19 7.71
CA GLY A 75 13.94 -0.16 8.53
C GLY A 75 13.68 0.06 10.02
N LEU A 76 12.54 -0.40 10.55
CA LEU A 76 12.18 -0.31 11.96
C LEU A 76 12.27 -1.67 12.68
N GLY A 77 12.85 -2.68 12.01
CA GLY A 77 12.95 -4.03 12.53
C GLY A 77 11.66 -4.83 12.33
N ARG A 78 11.28 -5.62 13.32
CA ARG A 78 10.07 -6.45 13.30
C ARG A 78 8.84 -5.61 13.63
N ASN A 79 7.78 -5.75 12.87
CA ASN A 79 6.49 -5.09 13.12
C ASN A 79 5.84 -5.72 14.37
N SER A 80 5.86 -5.02 15.48
CA SER A 80 5.33 -5.50 16.77
C SER A 80 3.81 -5.49 16.85
N GLY A 81 3.13 -4.81 15.93
CA GLY A 81 1.67 -4.62 15.98
C GLY A 81 1.22 -3.42 16.82
N ASN A 82 2.09 -2.82 17.61
CA ASN A 82 1.75 -1.62 18.39
C ASN A 82 1.70 -0.39 17.48
N VAL A 83 0.52 -0.11 16.92
CA VAL A 83 0.31 1.00 15.98
C VAL A 83 0.64 2.34 16.62
N ARG A 84 0.29 2.55 17.91
CA ARG A 84 0.53 3.81 18.63
C ARG A 84 2.01 4.16 18.69
N ASP A 85 2.88 3.17 18.90
CA ASP A 85 4.33 3.36 18.94
C ASP A 85 4.96 3.41 17.54
N LEU A 86 4.41 2.65 16.59
CA LEU A 86 4.96 2.51 15.25
C LEU A 86 4.64 3.71 14.37
N LEU A 87 3.44 4.25 14.45
CA LEU A 87 2.97 5.33 13.56
C LEU A 87 3.89 6.56 13.62
N PRO A 88 4.26 7.12 14.80
CA PRO A 88 5.18 8.26 14.85
C PRO A 88 6.57 7.96 14.26
N ARG A 89 7.04 6.72 14.42
CA ARG A 89 8.34 6.28 13.88
C ARG A 89 8.31 6.17 12.35
N VAL A 90 7.21 5.63 11.80
CA VAL A 90 7.01 5.54 10.34
C VAL A 90 6.85 6.94 9.75
N LEU A 91 6.07 7.82 10.38
CA LEU A 91 5.92 9.22 9.97
C LEU A 91 7.27 9.94 9.88
N LYS A 92 8.10 9.84 10.92
CA LYS A 92 9.45 10.43 10.93
C LYS A 92 10.31 9.90 9.78
N LYS A 93 10.25 8.60 9.52
CA LYS A 93 11.02 7.95 8.46
C LYS A 93 10.55 8.36 7.07
N MET A 94 9.25 8.35 6.84
CA MET A 94 8.63 8.78 5.61
C MET A 94 8.93 10.25 5.31
N ALA A 95 8.72 11.15 6.28
CA ALA A 95 9.02 12.57 6.13
C ALA A 95 10.51 12.84 5.83
N SER A 96 11.42 12.11 6.49
CA SER A 96 12.86 12.18 6.18
C SER A 96 13.17 11.66 4.77
N PHE A 97 12.44 10.65 4.28
CA PHE A 97 12.62 10.12 2.93
C PHE A 97 12.07 11.08 1.88
N ALA A 98 10.87 11.63 2.07
CA ALA A 98 10.27 12.65 1.20
C ALA A 98 11.20 13.86 1.04
N ARG A 99 11.68 14.40 2.16
CA ARG A 99 12.59 15.55 2.17
C ARG A 99 13.88 15.31 1.41
N ARG A 100 14.53 14.12 1.58
CA ARG A 100 15.74 13.75 0.81
C ARG A 100 15.49 13.49 -0.65
N ALA A 101 14.29 13.05 -1.00
CA ALA A 101 13.89 12.82 -2.38
C ALA A 101 13.40 14.11 -3.06
N GLN A 102 13.00 15.12 -2.28
CA GLN A 102 12.28 16.31 -2.73
C GLN A 102 11.02 15.97 -3.54
N GLN A 103 10.36 14.89 -3.13
CA GLN A 103 9.17 14.34 -3.79
C GLN A 103 8.28 13.67 -2.75
N GLU A 104 6.97 13.60 -3.05
CA GLU A 104 6.02 12.75 -2.34
C GLU A 104 6.42 11.28 -2.43
N VAL A 105 6.10 10.50 -1.41
CA VAL A 105 6.47 9.09 -1.28
C VAL A 105 5.28 8.21 -1.63
N HIS A 106 5.48 7.21 -2.47
CA HIS A 106 4.52 6.11 -2.62
C HIS A 106 4.67 5.16 -1.43
N LEU A 107 3.56 4.79 -0.81
CA LEU A 107 3.53 3.82 0.28
C LEU A 107 2.96 2.49 -0.22
N ILE A 108 3.67 1.40 0.05
CA ILE A 108 3.16 0.05 -0.20
C ILE A 108 3.15 -0.67 1.14
N GLY A 109 1.97 -1.11 1.58
CA GLY A 109 1.84 -1.77 2.86
C GLY A 109 1.20 -3.15 2.76
N TRP A 110 1.80 -4.15 3.41
CA TRP A 110 1.28 -5.51 3.45
C TRP A 110 0.59 -5.76 4.78
N SER A 111 -0.67 -6.22 4.75
CA SER A 111 -1.44 -6.55 5.96
C SER A 111 -1.47 -5.34 6.93
N LEU A 112 -1.05 -5.49 8.18
CA LEU A 112 -0.91 -4.39 9.14
C LEU A 112 -0.04 -3.23 8.62
N GLY A 113 0.96 -3.52 7.78
CA GLY A 113 1.76 -2.48 7.14
C GLY A 113 0.93 -1.58 6.21
N GLY A 114 -0.12 -2.13 5.59
CA GLY A 114 -1.06 -1.36 4.79
C GLY A 114 -1.95 -0.44 5.62
N TYR A 115 -2.38 -0.90 6.80
CA TYR A 115 -3.08 -0.05 7.74
C TYR A 115 -2.19 1.13 8.20
N LEU A 116 -0.95 0.84 8.61
CA LEU A 116 0.02 1.89 8.97
C LEU A 116 0.27 2.86 7.80
N ALA A 117 0.36 2.38 6.56
CA ALA A 117 0.55 3.22 5.39
C ALA A 117 -0.63 4.19 5.18
N ARG A 118 -1.87 3.72 5.37
CA ARG A 118 -3.08 4.57 5.31
C ARG A 118 -3.09 5.63 6.41
N GLU A 119 -2.74 5.24 7.63
CA GLU A 119 -2.67 6.17 8.76
C GLU A 119 -1.57 7.24 8.55
N VAL A 120 -0.42 6.88 8.00
CA VAL A 120 0.62 7.82 7.61
C VAL A 120 0.13 8.82 6.55
N ALA A 121 -0.64 8.34 5.57
CA ALA A 121 -1.22 9.19 4.53
C ALA A 121 -2.33 10.10 5.08
N ARG A 122 -3.08 9.64 6.09
CA ARG A 122 -4.10 10.45 6.80
C ARG A 122 -3.46 11.60 7.58
N GLU A 123 -2.36 11.32 8.27
CA GLU A 123 -1.63 12.32 9.08
C GLU A 123 -0.81 13.31 8.21
N ARG A 124 -0.28 12.85 7.08
CA ARG A 124 0.60 13.65 6.21
C ARG A 124 0.28 13.43 4.72
N PRO A 125 -0.94 13.83 4.30
CA PRO A 125 -1.34 13.72 2.89
C PRO A 125 -0.43 14.54 1.96
N ASP A 126 0.17 15.61 2.46
CA ASP A 126 1.12 16.47 1.75
C ASP A 126 2.44 15.79 1.36
N LEU A 127 2.77 14.65 1.97
CA LEU A 127 4.00 13.91 1.71
C LEU A 127 3.78 12.54 1.04
N VAL A 128 2.52 12.13 0.87
CA VAL A 128 2.18 10.81 0.34
C VAL A 128 1.46 10.94 -0.99
N ARG A 129 2.07 10.39 -2.04
CA ARG A 129 1.52 10.42 -3.41
C ARG A 129 0.34 9.48 -3.58
N GLN A 130 0.48 8.24 -3.12
CA GLN A 130 -0.54 7.21 -3.11
C GLN A 130 -0.20 6.11 -2.11
N VAL A 131 -1.19 5.32 -1.78
CA VAL A 131 -1.05 4.11 -0.97
C VAL A 131 -1.48 2.90 -1.77
N ILE A 132 -0.68 1.82 -1.74
CA ILE A 132 -1.06 0.50 -2.25
C ILE A 132 -1.08 -0.46 -1.07
N THR A 133 -2.22 -1.10 -0.81
CA THR A 133 -2.36 -2.07 0.29
C THR A 133 -2.51 -3.49 -0.24
N LEU A 134 -1.92 -4.45 0.46
CA LEU A 134 -1.91 -5.87 0.11
C LEU A 134 -2.54 -6.68 1.25
N GLY A 135 -3.76 -7.18 1.06
CA GLY A 135 -4.48 -7.97 2.05
C GLY A 135 -4.59 -7.26 3.41
N THR A 136 -5.00 -6.01 3.42
CA THR A 136 -5.02 -5.15 4.61
C THR A 136 -6.43 -5.05 5.19
N PRO A 137 -6.64 -5.42 6.46
CA PRO A 137 -7.92 -5.26 7.13
C PRO A 137 -8.12 -3.80 7.55
N VAL A 138 -8.84 -3.04 6.74
CA VAL A 138 -9.15 -1.62 6.97
C VAL A 138 -10.45 -1.44 7.75
N VAL A 139 -11.29 -2.48 7.79
CA VAL A 139 -12.51 -2.56 8.61
C VAL A 139 -12.23 -3.54 9.75
N GLY A 140 -12.46 -3.11 11.00
CA GLY A 140 -12.31 -3.91 12.21
C GLY A 140 -10.89 -4.41 12.54
N GLY A 141 -9.92 -4.14 11.69
CA GLY A 141 -8.51 -4.44 11.95
C GLY A 141 -8.22 -5.91 12.27
N PRO A 142 -7.50 -6.20 13.39
CA PRO A 142 -7.11 -7.58 13.74
C PRO A 142 -8.28 -8.49 14.06
N LYS A 143 -9.46 -7.96 14.41
CA LYS A 143 -10.65 -8.74 14.77
C LYS A 143 -11.06 -9.74 13.68
N TYR A 144 -10.94 -9.33 12.42
CA TYR A 144 -11.31 -10.15 11.27
C TYR A 144 -10.11 -10.87 10.62
N THR A 145 -9.16 -11.27 11.48
CA THR A 145 -7.98 -12.01 11.07
C THR A 145 -7.75 -13.24 11.95
N VAL A 146 -6.94 -14.19 11.47
CA VAL A 146 -6.56 -15.36 12.28
C VAL A 146 -5.73 -15.00 13.51
N VAL A 147 -5.10 -13.81 13.55
CA VAL A 147 -4.30 -13.36 14.67
C VAL A 147 -5.13 -12.83 15.84
N ALA A 148 -6.43 -12.57 15.66
CA ALA A 148 -7.33 -12.11 16.72
C ALA A 148 -7.24 -12.97 17.99
N ARG A 149 -7.24 -14.31 17.83
CA ARG A 149 -7.10 -15.24 18.97
C ARG A 149 -5.78 -15.09 19.70
N ALA A 150 -4.69 -14.81 18.98
CA ALA A 150 -3.38 -14.61 19.60
C ALA A 150 -3.35 -13.29 20.37
N PHE A 151 -4.01 -12.25 19.87
CA PHE A 151 -4.14 -10.96 20.55
C PHE A 151 -4.95 -11.08 21.83
N HIS A 152 -6.09 -11.78 21.81
CA HIS A 152 -6.87 -12.07 23.01
C HIS A 152 -6.05 -12.79 24.09
N ARG A 153 -5.23 -13.80 23.71
CA ARG A 153 -4.36 -14.51 24.67
C ARG A 153 -3.28 -13.61 25.28
N GLN A 154 -2.90 -12.54 24.58
CA GLN A 154 -1.95 -11.53 25.06
C GLN A 154 -2.62 -10.40 25.85
N GLY A 155 -3.94 -10.51 26.12
CA GLY A 155 -4.71 -9.46 26.80
C GLY A 155 -4.96 -8.23 25.97
N ILE A 156 -4.80 -8.29 24.64
CA ILE A 156 -5.07 -7.18 23.72
C ILE A 156 -6.56 -7.19 23.39
N ASP A 157 -7.24 -6.08 23.69
CA ASP A 157 -8.64 -5.89 23.39
C ASP A 157 -8.83 -5.53 21.91
N VAL A 158 -9.26 -6.50 21.12
CA VAL A 158 -9.49 -6.31 19.67
C VAL A 158 -10.76 -5.52 19.38
N ASP A 159 -11.73 -5.50 20.31
CA ASP A 159 -12.96 -4.71 20.14
C ASP A 159 -12.66 -3.22 20.37
N ALA A 160 -11.79 -2.89 21.33
CA ALA A 160 -11.30 -1.54 21.50
C ALA A 160 -10.48 -1.05 20.28
N ILE A 161 -9.69 -1.93 19.67
CA ILE A 161 -8.97 -1.61 18.43
C ILE A 161 -9.93 -1.37 17.28
N GLU A 162 -10.98 -2.20 17.12
CA GLU A 162 -12.01 -2.00 16.11
C GLU A 162 -12.67 -0.63 16.26
N ALA A 163 -13.11 -0.28 17.48
CA ALA A 163 -13.73 1.03 17.75
C ALA A 163 -12.79 2.20 17.42
N GLU A 164 -11.50 2.08 17.73
CA GLU A 164 -10.50 3.09 17.37
C GLU A 164 -10.36 3.22 15.84
N ILE A 165 -10.35 2.12 15.11
CA ILE A 165 -10.29 2.11 13.65
C ILE A 165 -11.53 2.75 13.03
N GLU A 166 -12.73 2.46 13.56
CA GLU A 166 -13.98 3.05 13.09
C GLU A 166 -13.99 4.58 13.28
N LEU A 167 -13.55 5.05 14.44
CA LEU A 167 -13.41 6.49 14.69
C LEU A 167 -12.41 7.14 13.72
N ARG A 168 -11.28 6.49 13.46
CA ARG A 168 -10.29 7.01 12.52
C ARG A 168 -10.78 6.99 11.08
N ASN A 169 -11.56 6.01 10.69
CA ASN A 169 -12.15 5.95 9.33
C ASN A 169 -13.17 7.07 9.07
N GLN A 170 -13.73 7.70 10.10
CA GLN A 170 -14.58 8.90 9.96
C GLN A 170 -13.79 10.16 9.57
N ILE A 171 -12.46 10.17 9.77
CA ILE A 171 -11.61 11.29 9.38
C ILE A 171 -11.41 11.25 7.86
N SER A 172 -11.68 12.37 7.21
CA SER A 172 -11.53 12.50 5.74
C SER A 172 -10.14 12.04 5.28
N PHE A 173 -10.12 11.26 4.21
CA PHE A 173 -8.91 10.67 3.65
C PHE A 173 -8.94 10.83 2.12
N HIS A 174 -8.03 11.63 1.57
CA HIS A 174 -8.04 12.05 0.17
C HIS A 174 -6.92 11.44 -0.69
N THR A 175 -5.86 10.91 -0.06
CA THR A 175 -4.77 10.28 -0.80
C THR A 175 -5.28 9.07 -1.60
N PRO A 176 -4.98 8.94 -2.91
CA PRO A 176 -5.41 7.78 -3.70
C PRO A 176 -4.94 6.46 -3.10
N VAL A 177 -5.83 5.48 -3.03
CA VAL A 177 -5.53 4.14 -2.51
C VAL A 177 -5.87 3.07 -3.55
N THR A 178 -4.95 2.15 -3.77
CA THR A 178 -5.22 0.88 -4.44
C THR A 178 -5.23 -0.24 -3.41
N ALA A 179 -6.40 -0.79 -3.10
CA ALA A 179 -6.57 -1.89 -2.17
C ALA A 179 -6.59 -3.24 -2.92
N ILE A 180 -5.49 -3.98 -2.86
CA ILE A 180 -5.37 -5.30 -3.48
C ILE A 180 -5.76 -6.36 -2.44
N TYR A 181 -6.78 -7.15 -2.75
CA TYR A 181 -7.30 -8.18 -1.85
C TYR A 181 -7.52 -9.51 -2.58
N SER A 182 -7.74 -10.58 -1.81
CA SER A 182 -8.00 -11.91 -2.37
C SER A 182 -9.01 -12.68 -1.52
N ARG A 183 -10.00 -13.28 -2.19
CA ARG A 183 -10.92 -14.23 -1.54
C ARG A 183 -10.24 -15.54 -1.14
N LYS A 184 -9.00 -15.78 -1.57
CA LYS A 184 -8.18 -16.93 -1.17
C LYS A 184 -7.28 -16.65 0.02
N ASP A 185 -7.27 -15.42 0.51
CA ASP A 185 -6.58 -15.03 1.73
C ASP A 185 -7.13 -15.83 2.91
N ALA A 186 -6.25 -16.58 3.59
CA ALA A 186 -6.65 -17.38 4.74
C ALA A 186 -6.20 -16.77 6.07
N VAL A 187 -5.63 -15.57 6.04
CA VAL A 187 -5.19 -14.81 7.22
C VAL A 187 -6.13 -13.66 7.53
N VAL A 188 -6.54 -12.91 6.51
CA VAL A 188 -7.41 -11.75 6.62
C VAL A 188 -8.71 -12.01 5.87
N SER A 189 -9.85 -11.71 6.50
CA SER A 189 -11.15 -11.71 5.81
C SER A 189 -11.09 -10.71 4.65
N TRP A 190 -11.39 -11.15 3.44
CA TRP A 190 -11.33 -10.27 2.28
C TRP A 190 -12.32 -9.11 2.37
N GLU A 191 -13.46 -9.32 3.02
CA GLU A 191 -14.47 -8.29 3.28
C GLU A 191 -13.91 -7.16 4.15
N ALA A 192 -13.01 -7.48 5.09
CA ALA A 192 -12.34 -6.50 5.93
C ALA A 192 -11.33 -5.63 5.15
N CYS A 193 -10.96 -6.04 3.93
CA CYS A 193 -10.10 -5.25 3.05
C CYS A 193 -10.88 -4.22 2.21
N ILE A 194 -12.22 -4.25 2.26
CA ILE A 194 -13.10 -3.41 1.43
C ILE A 194 -13.53 -2.18 2.23
N ASP A 195 -13.01 -1.03 1.84
CA ASP A 195 -13.43 0.27 2.34
C ASP A 195 -14.56 0.80 1.45
N ARG A 196 -15.81 0.69 1.90
CA ARG A 196 -16.98 1.04 1.09
C ARG A 196 -17.30 2.53 1.09
N ASP A 197 -16.81 3.24 2.08
CA ASP A 197 -17.19 4.63 2.35
C ASP A 197 -16.18 5.63 1.77
N ALA A 198 -15.00 5.17 1.37
CA ALA A 198 -13.94 6.01 0.84
C ALA A 198 -13.95 6.07 -0.71
N ALA A 199 -14.32 7.21 -1.27
CA ALA A 199 -14.41 7.43 -2.72
C ALA A 199 -13.05 7.39 -3.45
N ASN A 200 -11.95 7.57 -2.71
CA ASN A 200 -10.58 7.57 -3.23
C ASN A 200 -9.90 6.18 -3.19
N VAL A 201 -10.66 5.12 -2.92
CA VAL A 201 -10.14 3.75 -2.84
C VAL A 201 -10.62 2.92 -4.03
N GLU A 202 -9.67 2.40 -4.80
CA GLU A 202 -9.96 1.41 -5.82
C GLU A 202 -9.61 0.01 -5.30
N HIS A 203 -10.56 -0.92 -5.40
CA HIS A 203 -10.40 -2.29 -4.94
C HIS A 203 -10.09 -3.23 -6.10
N ILE A 204 -9.02 -4.01 -5.99
CA ILE A 204 -8.59 -4.96 -7.03
C ILE A 204 -8.51 -6.36 -6.43
N GLU A 205 -9.36 -7.26 -6.93
CA GLU A 205 -9.31 -8.67 -6.55
C GLU A 205 -8.20 -9.40 -7.32
N VAL A 206 -7.42 -10.21 -6.59
CA VAL A 206 -6.40 -11.10 -7.16
C VAL A 206 -6.59 -12.53 -6.65
N ARG A 207 -5.96 -13.50 -7.33
CA ARG A 207 -6.05 -14.91 -6.96
C ARG A 207 -4.79 -15.42 -6.29
N THR A 208 -4.48 -14.92 -5.11
CA THR A 208 -3.31 -15.36 -4.33
C THR A 208 -3.67 -15.57 -2.86
N THR A 209 -2.81 -16.21 -2.08
CA THR A 209 -2.96 -16.33 -0.62
C THR A 209 -2.38 -15.10 0.08
N HIS A 210 -2.56 -14.98 1.39
CA HIS A 210 -2.02 -13.85 2.16
C HIS A 210 -0.49 -13.75 2.03
N LEU A 211 0.21 -14.86 2.24
CA LEU A 211 1.67 -14.90 2.06
C LEU A 211 2.07 -14.76 0.58
N GLY A 212 1.20 -15.16 -0.33
CA GLY A 212 1.41 -15.06 -1.76
C GLY A 212 1.45 -13.63 -2.30
N PHE A 213 0.86 -12.64 -1.63
CA PHE A 213 0.93 -11.23 -2.08
C PHE A 213 2.38 -10.76 -2.29
N GLY A 214 3.30 -11.23 -1.45
CA GLY A 214 4.71 -10.87 -1.54
C GLY A 214 5.46 -11.45 -2.74
N PHE A 215 4.84 -12.39 -3.48
CA PHE A 215 5.48 -13.16 -4.55
C PHE A 215 4.63 -13.30 -5.82
N SER A 216 3.39 -12.83 -5.81
CA SER A 216 2.47 -12.98 -6.93
C SER A 216 2.84 -12.07 -8.11
N PRO A 217 3.09 -12.63 -9.32
CA PRO A 217 3.36 -11.83 -10.51
C PRO A 217 2.18 -10.94 -10.89
N GLU A 218 0.94 -11.36 -10.61
CA GLU A 218 -0.26 -10.55 -10.83
C GLU A 218 -0.24 -9.29 -9.98
N VAL A 219 0.07 -9.42 -8.68
CA VAL A 219 0.21 -8.29 -7.75
C VAL A 219 1.32 -7.34 -8.20
N TYR A 220 2.47 -7.87 -8.61
CA TYR A 220 3.60 -7.06 -9.07
C TYR A 220 3.27 -6.25 -10.32
N LYS A 221 2.52 -6.85 -11.26
CA LYS A 221 2.06 -6.16 -12.46
C LYS A 221 1.07 -5.04 -12.15
N ILE A 222 0.15 -5.26 -11.21
CA ILE A 222 -0.78 -4.23 -10.74
C ILE A 222 -0.01 -3.08 -10.10
N ILE A 223 0.90 -3.38 -9.17
CA ILE A 223 1.72 -2.35 -8.51
C ILE A 223 2.48 -1.51 -9.54
N ALA A 224 3.17 -2.15 -10.49
CA ALA A 224 3.93 -1.42 -11.51
C ALA A 224 3.06 -0.49 -12.35
N LYS A 225 1.86 -0.95 -12.75
CA LYS A 225 0.90 -0.13 -13.51
C LYS A 225 0.38 1.06 -12.70
N ARG A 226 0.03 0.84 -11.41
CA ARG A 226 -0.48 1.92 -10.54
C ARG A 226 0.56 3.00 -10.27
N LEU A 227 1.80 2.61 -10.05
CA LEU A 227 2.90 3.55 -9.89
C LEU A 227 3.14 4.40 -11.14
N ALA A 228 2.94 3.84 -12.33
CA ALA A 228 3.13 4.56 -13.60
C ALA A 228 1.99 5.55 -13.91
N VAL A 229 0.73 5.20 -13.64
CA VAL A 229 -0.44 6.09 -13.87
C VAL A 229 -0.29 7.38 -13.07
N GLU A 230 0.12 7.29 -11.82
CA GLU A 230 0.34 8.47 -10.99
C GLU A 230 1.53 9.34 -11.45
N ALA A 231 2.55 8.73 -12.06
CA ALA A 231 3.65 9.47 -12.65
C ALA A 231 3.23 10.28 -13.90
N ASP A 232 2.27 9.76 -14.68
CA ASP A 232 1.76 10.44 -15.88
C ASP A 232 0.76 11.56 -15.57
N SER A 233 -0.06 11.42 -14.53
CA SER A 233 -0.99 12.49 -14.12
C SER A 233 -0.26 13.77 -13.69
N LEU A 234 0.92 13.65 -13.08
CA LEU A 234 1.79 14.79 -12.77
C LEU A 234 2.26 15.54 -14.03
N ARG A 235 2.54 14.83 -15.12
CA ARG A 235 3.04 15.44 -16.36
C ARG A 235 1.96 16.28 -17.02
N HIS A 236 0.73 15.80 -17.04
CA HIS A 236 -0.39 16.53 -17.63
C HIS A 236 -0.77 17.74 -16.77
N GLY A 237 -0.72 17.64 -15.44
CA GLY A 237 -0.97 18.75 -14.53
C GLY A 237 0.10 19.86 -14.61
N LEU A 238 1.37 19.52 -14.81
CA LEU A 238 2.47 20.49 -14.97
C LEU A 238 2.45 21.14 -16.35
N ALA A 239 2.05 20.41 -17.39
CA ALA A 239 1.94 20.95 -18.76
C ALA A 239 0.80 21.98 -18.89
N SER A 240 -0.31 21.82 -18.15
CA SER A 240 -1.44 22.75 -18.16
C SER A 240 -1.18 24.05 -17.37
N ASN A 241 -0.17 24.08 -16.53
CA ASN A 241 0.20 25.24 -15.72
C ASN A 241 1.41 26.04 -16.26
N SER A 242 1.89 25.74 -17.46
CA SER A 242 2.92 26.57 -18.12
C SER A 242 2.31 27.90 -18.53
N PRO A 243 2.84 29.06 -18.08
CA PRO A 243 2.33 30.35 -18.48
C PRO A 243 2.49 30.53 -20.00
N GLN A 244 1.37 30.72 -20.69
CA GLN A 244 1.37 31.10 -22.10
C GLN A 244 2.26 32.34 -22.23
N ARG A 245 3.35 32.22 -22.96
CA ARG A 245 4.13 33.39 -23.42
C ARG A 245 3.13 34.30 -24.18
N ARG A 246 2.77 35.40 -23.55
CA ARG A 246 2.10 36.50 -24.29
C ARG A 246 3.06 36.97 -25.36
N GLU A 247 2.79 36.65 -26.60
CA GLU A 247 3.46 37.27 -27.75
C GLU A 247 3.21 38.78 -27.68
N ALA A 248 4.30 39.52 -27.49
CA ALA A 248 4.30 40.97 -27.56
C ALA A 248 4.04 41.37 -29.02
N THR A 249 2.88 41.94 -29.29
CA THR A 249 2.54 42.55 -30.57
C THR A 249 3.48 43.76 -30.83
N PRO A 250 4.20 43.81 -31.95
CA PRO A 250 5.06 44.95 -32.22
C PRO A 250 4.19 46.18 -32.59
N THR A 251 4.30 47.21 -31.77
CA THR A 251 3.72 48.54 -32.05
C THR A 251 4.35 49.14 -33.31
N ARG A 252 3.59 49.19 -34.40
CA ARG A 252 3.94 49.92 -35.61
C ARG A 252 3.93 51.44 -35.30
N ARG A 253 5.10 52.07 -35.23
CA ARG A 253 5.23 53.52 -35.29
C ARG A 253 4.90 53.94 -36.72
N ARG A 254 3.88 54.81 -36.90
CA ARG A 254 3.69 55.60 -38.11
C ARG A 254 4.46 56.91 -37.95
N HIS A 255 5.23 57.24 -38.97
CA HIS A 255 5.75 58.57 -39.25
C HIS A 255 4.64 59.44 -39.86
#